data_c37ecba280411ba449a1212fd402eafa
#
_entry.id   c37ecba280411ba449a1212fd402eafa
#
_cell.length_a   1.000
_cell.length_b   1.000
_cell.length_c   1.000
_cell.angle_alpha   90.00
_cell.angle_beta   90.00
_cell.angle_gamma   90.00
#
_symmetry.space_group_name_H-M   'P 1'
#
loop_
_entity.id
_entity.type
_entity.pdbx_description
1 polymer ?
#
loop_
_entity_poly.entity_id
_entity_poly.type
_entity_poly.pdbx_seq_one_letter_code
_entity_poly.pdbx_strand_id
1 'polypeptide(L)'
;MESFIKNTNEILPSELAEKVFKITDQASVILKKYFGQILNVDYKKDQFDPVTIADKESDTLIREQLHNAFPTDLILSEENNNIPKDYKGRVWMVDPLNGTKSFIKGIDTFGIVIGLVEDGVPTFGCVTVPAQNKVFYAEKGKGAFEKIGLVYEKIHTSTISEIKDSRLITREPGGDIRPVEEKLNQILFIQRIEEGSGAKLCTIAKGDAEAHINTNFRAGKWDIAAQQIILEEAGGVVSDLDGNPIDYTKESVSLERSFVASANKELHEKIIQELAILEV
;
A
#
# COMPACT_ATOMS: atom_id res chain seq x y z
N MET A 1 15.93 12.58 -37.22
CA MET A 1 16.27 11.94 -35.92
C MET A 1 16.18 12.98 -34.79
N GLU A 2 15.09 13.77 -34.79
CA GLU A 2 14.84 14.89 -33.86
C GLU A 2 13.35 14.98 -33.62
N SER A 3 12.76 14.16 -32.76
CA SER A 3 11.39 14.38 -32.28
C SER A 3 10.93 13.48 -31.12
N PHE A 4 11.86 13.02 -30.25
CA PHE A 4 11.51 12.21 -29.06
C PHE A 4 12.01 12.80 -27.73
N ILE A 5 12.19 14.13 -27.65
CA ILE A 5 12.33 14.79 -26.34
C ILE A 5 10.98 15.42 -26.01
N LYS A 6 9.99 14.61 -25.66
CA LYS A 6 8.79 15.08 -24.96
C LYS A 6 9.16 15.34 -23.51
N ASN A 7 9.06 16.58 -23.08
CA ASN A 7 8.99 17.09 -21.69
C ASN A 7 9.43 16.10 -20.59
N THR A 8 10.72 15.90 -20.43
CA THR A 8 11.30 15.06 -19.38
C THR A 8 11.14 15.66 -17.98
N ASN A 9 10.76 16.92 -17.84
CA ASN A 9 10.64 17.59 -16.54
C ASN A 9 9.39 17.20 -15.73
N GLU A 10 8.37 16.59 -16.34
CA GLU A 10 7.18 16.12 -15.63
C GLU A 10 7.29 14.69 -15.06
N ILE A 11 8.29 13.93 -15.51
CA ILE A 11 8.43 12.50 -15.16
C ILE A 11 9.54 12.28 -14.12
N LEU A 12 10.42 13.26 -13.92
CA LEU A 12 11.51 13.11 -12.94
C LEU A 12 10.96 13.15 -11.50
N PRO A 13 11.42 12.24 -10.64
CA PRO A 13 11.03 12.23 -9.24
C PRO A 13 11.50 13.51 -8.54
N SER A 14 10.73 13.96 -7.55
CA SER A 14 11.12 15.06 -6.68
C SER A 14 12.32 14.69 -5.81
N GLU A 15 12.98 15.69 -5.21
CA GLU A 15 14.05 15.44 -4.24
C GLU A 15 13.57 14.59 -3.07
N LEU A 16 12.30 14.75 -2.64
CA LEU A 16 11.66 13.92 -1.63
C LEU A 16 11.62 12.45 -2.08
N ALA A 17 11.10 12.19 -3.28
CA ALA A 17 11.00 10.85 -3.84
C ALA A 17 12.37 10.19 -4.00
N GLU A 18 13.38 10.92 -4.50
CA GLU A 18 14.75 10.41 -4.63
C GLU A 18 15.37 9.99 -3.30
N LYS A 19 15.14 10.79 -2.23
CA LYS A 19 15.61 10.44 -0.88
C LYS A 19 14.95 9.14 -0.40
N VAL A 20 13.63 9.00 -0.58
CA VAL A 20 12.90 7.79 -0.17
C VAL A 20 13.33 6.58 -1.02
N PHE A 21 13.54 6.73 -2.33
CA PHE A 21 14.05 5.63 -3.17
C PHE A 21 15.39 5.09 -2.68
N LYS A 22 16.33 5.98 -2.30
CA LYS A 22 17.62 5.55 -1.73
C LYS A 22 17.45 4.74 -0.45
N ILE A 23 16.48 5.11 0.39
CA ILE A 23 16.16 4.39 1.62
C ILE A 23 15.58 3.00 1.29
N THR A 24 14.58 2.94 0.40
CA THR A 24 13.93 1.67 0.03
C THR A 24 14.87 0.76 -0.77
N ASP A 25 15.80 1.30 -1.56
CA ASP A 25 16.83 0.52 -2.24
C ASP A 25 17.76 -0.19 -1.23
N GLN A 26 18.20 0.51 -0.17
CA GLN A 26 19.02 -0.07 0.89
C GLN A 26 18.25 -1.14 1.69
N ALA A 27 17.01 -0.85 2.07
CA ALA A 27 16.14 -1.81 2.74
C ALA A 27 15.85 -3.04 1.87
N SER A 28 15.70 -2.86 0.55
CA SER A 28 15.55 -3.95 -0.42
C SER A 28 16.74 -4.91 -0.44
N VAL A 29 17.96 -4.41 -0.25
CA VAL A 29 19.15 -5.26 -0.13
C VAL A 29 19.06 -6.17 1.10
N ILE A 30 18.58 -5.63 2.23
CA ILE A 30 18.35 -6.42 3.45
C ILE A 30 17.31 -7.51 3.20
N LEU A 31 16.15 -7.14 2.65
CA LEU A 31 15.09 -8.10 2.40
C LEU A 31 15.53 -9.19 1.41
N LYS A 32 16.19 -8.83 0.31
CA LYS A 32 16.71 -9.80 -0.67
C LYS A 32 17.73 -10.75 -0.07
N LYS A 33 18.55 -10.31 0.88
CA LYS A 33 19.52 -11.16 1.60
C LYS A 33 18.82 -12.30 2.33
N TYR A 34 17.63 -12.05 2.92
CA TYR A 34 16.90 -13.03 3.72
C TYR A 34 15.84 -13.80 2.93
N PHE A 35 15.41 -13.29 1.78
CA PHE A 35 14.37 -13.91 0.97
C PHE A 35 14.77 -15.32 0.49
N GLY A 36 13.87 -16.28 0.67
CA GLY A 36 14.12 -17.69 0.30
C GLY A 36 14.98 -18.47 1.31
N GLN A 37 15.36 -17.85 2.44
CA GLN A 37 16.06 -18.56 3.52
C GLN A 37 15.08 -19.12 4.56
N ILE A 38 15.51 -20.15 5.30
CA ILE A 38 14.77 -20.63 6.46
C ILE A 38 15.07 -19.67 7.61
N LEU A 39 14.06 -18.91 8.02
CA LEU A 39 14.16 -17.91 9.08
C LEU A 39 13.47 -18.40 10.36
N ASN A 40 13.99 -17.96 11.51
CA ASN A 40 13.23 -18.02 12.75
C ASN A 40 12.11 -16.99 12.67
N VAL A 41 10.88 -17.44 12.94
CA VAL A 41 9.68 -16.62 12.92
C VAL A 41 9.23 -16.39 14.35
N ASP A 42 9.21 -15.14 14.77
CA ASP A 42 8.57 -14.72 16.01
C ASP A 42 7.12 -14.28 15.70
N TYR A 43 6.31 -14.08 16.73
CA TYR A 43 4.93 -13.61 16.59
C TYR A 43 4.70 -12.43 17.54
N LYS A 44 4.11 -11.31 17.02
CA LYS A 44 3.89 -10.09 17.81
C LYS A 44 2.71 -10.21 18.77
N LYS A 45 1.51 -10.45 18.23
CA LYS A 45 0.27 -10.53 19.02
C LYS A 45 -0.30 -11.94 19.06
N ASP A 46 -0.30 -12.65 17.96
CA ASP A 46 -0.82 -14.00 17.81
C ASP A 46 -0.17 -14.71 16.61
N GLN A 47 -0.50 -16.00 16.40
CA GLN A 47 0.03 -16.83 15.30
C GLN A 47 -0.24 -16.28 13.88
N PHE A 48 -1.04 -15.23 13.73
CA PHE A 48 -1.34 -14.59 12.46
C PHE A 48 -0.55 -13.30 12.20
N ASP A 49 0.33 -12.93 13.15
CA ASP A 49 1.14 -11.71 13.11
C ASP A 49 2.66 -12.06 13.22
N PRO A 50 3.22 -12.71 12.16
CA PRO A 50 4.63 -13.13 12.18
C PRO A 50 5.55 -11.93 11.97
N VAL A 51 6.74 -12.01 12.59
CA VAL A 51 7.85 -11.09 12.41
C VAL A 51 9.16 -11.87 12.29
N THR A 52 10.06 -11.42 11.44
CA THR A 52 11.37 -12.02 11.23
C THR A 52 12.51 -11.05 11.51
N ILE A 53 13.74 -11.53 11.46
CA ILE A 53 14.93 -10.66 11.53
C ILE A 53 14.97 -9.69 10.35
N ALA A 54 14.40 -10.05 9.19
CA ALA A 54 14.35 -9.18 8.02
C ALA A 54 13.48 -7.94 8.26
N ASP A 55 12.31 -8.11 8.92
CA ASP A 55 11.43 -7.00 9.31
C ASP A 55 12.19 -6.03 10.24
N LYS A 56 12.85 -6.55 11.27
CA LYS A 56 13.55 -5.77 12.30
C LYS A 56 14.76 -4.99 11.74
N GLU A 57 15.58 -5.64 10.89
CA GLU A 57 16.73 -4.98 10.25
C GLU A 57 16.27 -3.92 9.23
N SER A 58 15.24 -4.21 8.44
CA SER A 58 14.64 -3.26 7.50
C SER A 58 14.06 -2.05 8.23
N ASP A 59 13.28 -2.26 9.30
CA ASP A 59 12.72 -1.21 10.13
C ASP A 59 13.79 -0.27 10.70
N THR A 60 14.83 -0.85 11.31
CA THR A 60 15.91 -0.08 11.90
C THR A 60 16.57 0.83 10.87
N LEU A 61 16.94 0.29 9.69
CA LEU A 61 17.54 1.06 8.62
C LEU A 61 16.61 2.18 8.13
N ILE A 62 15.35 1.87 7.85
CA ILE A 62 14.40 2.85 7.31
C ILE A 62 14.19 4.00 8.29
N ARG A 63 13.96 3.71 9.58
CA ARG A 63 13.75 4.75 10.60
C ARG A 63 14.97 5.64 10.79
N GLU A 64 16.18 5.05 10.85
CA GLU A 64 17.43 5.82 10.96
C GLU A 64 17.63 6.75 9.76
N GLN A 65 17.42 6.24 8.55
CA GLN A 65 17.60 7.02 7.33
C GLN A 65 16.52 8.13 7.17
N LEU A 66 15.26 7.83 7.51
CA LEU A 66 14.20 8.85 7.53
C LEU A 66 14.49 9.93 8.56
N HIS A 67 14.92 9.57 9.77
CA HIS A 67 15.28 10.55 10.79
C HIS A 67 16.46 11.44 10.35
N ASN A 68 17.47 10.86 9.70
CA ASN A 68 18.61 11.63 9.19
C ASN A 68 18.21 12.59 8.05
N ALA A 69 17.30 12.14 7.17
CA ALA A 69 16.85 12.93 6.02
C ALA A 69 15.80 14.00 6.40
N PHE A 70 15.00 13.72 7.45
CA PHE A 70 13.85 14.53 7.91
C PHE A 70 13.80 14.57 9.45
N PRO A 71 14.75 15.25 10.10
CA PRO A 71 14.97 15.16 11.56
C PRO A 71 13.83 15.72 12.42
N THR A 72 12.94 16.52 11.85
CA THR A 72 11.79 17.13 12.55
C THR A 72 10.49 16.34 12.39
N ASP A 73 10.47 15.36 11.48
CA ASP A 73 9.26 14.60 11.18
C ASP A 73 9.07 13.46 12.19
N LEU A 74 7.83 13.14 12.49
CA LEU A 74 7.48 11.98 13.29
C LEU A 74 7.55 10.71 12.43
N ILE A 75 7.82 9.56 13.06
CA ILE A 75 7.85 8.26 12.38
C ILE A 75 6.99 7.28 13.16
N LEU A 76 5.95 6.75 12.50
CA LEU A 76 5.15 5.62 12.95
C LEU A 76 5.54 4.41 12.11
N SER A 77 6.11 3.38 12.73
CA SER A 77 6.48 2.14 12.07
C SER A 77 5.80 0.94 12.73
N GLU A 78 5.44 -0.06 11.92
CA GLU A 78 4.81 -1.30 12.38
C GLU A 78 5.66 -2.04 13.43
N GLU A 79 6.99 -2.03 13.26
CA GLU A 79 7.92 -2.77 14.12
C GLU A 79 8.40 -1.95 15.33
N ASN A 80 7.90 -0.71 15.50
CA ASN A 80 8.34 0.17 16.58
C ASN A 80 7.18 0.49 17.54
N ASN A 81 7.46 0.31 18.85
CA ASN A 81 6.51 0.66 19.91
C ASN A 81 6.44 2.15 20.26
N ASN A 82 7.28 3.00 19.64
CA ASN A 82 7.24 4.46 19.84
C ASN A 82 6.13 5.08 18.99
N ILE A 83 4.90 4.95 19.48
CA ILE A 83 3.73 5.53 18.83
C ILE A 83 3.72 7.05 19.10
N PRO A 84 3.63 7.91 18.06
CA PRO A 84 3.45 9.33 18.24
C PRO A 84 2.24 9.64 19.12
N LYS A 85 2.36 10.60 20.04
CA LYS A 85 1.25 10.99 20.93
C LYS A 85 0.14 11.73 20.19
N ASP A 86 0.48 12.37 19.10
CA ASP A 86 -0.47 12.97 18.16
C ASP A 86 0.08 12.80 16.72
N TYR A 87 -0.76 13.03 15.75
CA TYR A 87 -0.45 12.88 14.31
C TYR A 87 -0.50 14.25 13.60
N LYS A 88 -0.16 15.33 14.33
CA LYS A 88 -0.07 16.67 13.74
C LYS A 88 1.24 16.86 13.00
N GLY A 89 1.20 17.70 11.97
CA GLY A 89 2.36 17.98 11.14
C GLY A 89 2.70 16.78 10.24
N ARG A 90 3.97 16.50 10.09
CA ARG A 90 4.51 15.52 9.17
C ARG A 90 4.79 14.19 9.89
N VAL A 91 4.14 13.12 9.45
CA VAL A 91 4.28 11.78 10.03
C VAL A 91 4.58 10.77 8.92
N TRP A 92 5.74 10.15 8.97
CA TRP A 92 6.08 9.01 8.14
C TRP A 92 5.40 7.76 8.68
N MET A 93 4.67 7.05 7.84
CA MET A 93 4.00 5.77 8.14
C MET A 93 4.72 4.67 7.38
N VAL A 94 5.31 3.73 8.11
CA VAL A 94 6.27 2.76 7.58
C VAL A 94 5.83 1.34 7.89
N ASP A 95 5.71 0.52 6.86
CA ASP A 95 5.74 -0.93 6.96
C ASP A 95 7.03 -1.43 6.29
N PRO A 96 8.00 -1.93 7.08
CA PRO A 96 9.32 -2.29 6.57
C PRO A 96 9.32 -3.59 5.76
N LEU A 97 8.29 -4.44 5.94
CA LEU A 97 8.08 -5.68 5.20
C LEU A 97 6.59 -6.04 5.14
N ASN A 98 5.84 -5.33 4.30
CA ASN A 98 4.44 -5.65 4.06
C ASN A 98 4.32 -7.00 3.33
N GLY A 99 3.53 -7.90 3.92
CA GLY A 99 3.40 -9.26 3.40
C GLY A 99 4.42 -10.24 3.97
N THR A 100 4.76 -10.16 5.26
CA THR A 100 5.69 -11.08 5.95
C THR A 100 5.33 -12.56 5.74
N LYS A 101 4.04 -12.89 5.63
CA LYS A 101 3.60 -14.27 5.31
C LYS A 101 4.02 -14.72 3.92
N SER A 102 3.87 -13.86 2.91
CA SER A 102 4.33 -14.12 1.55
C SER A 102 5.84 -14.26 1.52
N PHE A 103 6.55 -13.38 2.21
CA PHE A 103 8.00 -13.43 2.34
C PHE A 103 8.51 -14.75 2.91
N ILE A 104 7.94 -15.22 4.02
CA ILE A 104 8.29 -16.50 4.67
C ILE A 104 8.02 -17.68 3.74
N LYS A 105 6.96 -17.62 2.94
CA LYS A 105 6.59 -18.66 1.97
C LYS A 105 7.43 -18.62 0.68
N GLY A 106 8.32 -17.65 0.51
CA GLY A 106 9.10 -17.46 -0.71
C GLY A 106 8.28 -16.93 -1.90
N ILE A 107 7.17 -16.24 -1.62
CA ILE A 107 6.32 -15.59 -2.64
C ILE A 107 6.83 -14.15 -2.82
N ASP A 108 7.07 -13.74 -4.05
CA ASP A 108 7.77 -12.51 -4.44
C ASP A 108 6.92 -11.22 -4.41
N THR A 109 5.75 -11.27 -3.75
CA THR A 109 4.78 -10.17 -3.69
C THR A 109 4.83 -9.36 -2.39
N PHE A 110 5.91 -9.48 -1.62
CA PHE A 110 6.16 -8.64 -0.45
C PHE A 110 6.69 -7.26 -0.84
N GLY A 111 6.46 -6.26 0.03
CA GLY A 111 6.84 -4.89 -0.27
C GLY A 111 7.38 -4.11 0.94
N ILE A 112 8.00 -2.97 0.67
CA ILE A 112 8.32 -1.92 1.63
C ILE A 112 7.34 -0.79 1.36
N VAL A 113 6.61 -0.34 2.39
CA VAL A 113 5.59 0.69 2.26
C VAL A 113 6.00 1.91 3.10
N ILE A 114 6.17 3.07 2.47
CA ILE A 114 6.55 4.32 3.14
C ILE A 114 5.59 5.43 2.67
N GLY A 115 4.76 5.92 3.57
CA GLY A 115 3.83 7.02 3.34
C GLY A 115 4.19 8.24 4.17
N LEU A 116 3.99 9.45 3.63
CA LEU A 116 4.00 10.69 4.37
C LEU A 116 2.58 11.21 4.50
N VAL A 117 2.17 11.46 5.73
CA VAL A 117 0.89 12.07 6.07
C VAL A 117 1.16 13.43 6.71
N GLU A 118 0.55 14.48 6.19
CA GLU A 118 0.67 15.85 6.69
C GLU A 118 -0.69 16.30 7.19
N ASP A 119 -0.79 16.60 8.50
CA ASP A 119 -2.04 16.99 9.18
C ASP A 119 -3.23 16.05 8.85
N GLY A 120 -2.98 14.74 8.85
CA GLY A 120 -3.98 13.71 8.61
C GLY A 120 -4.26 13.41 7.13
N VAL A 121 -3.57 14.03 6.19
CA VAL A 121 -3.75 13.83 4.76
C VAL A 121 -2.51 13.16 4.15
N PRO A 122 -2.62 12.02 3.46
CA PRO A 122 -1.50 11.45 2.70
C PRO A 122 -1.04 12.40 1.59
N THR A 123 0.25 12.72 1.56
CA THR A 123 0.85 13.66 0.59
C THR A 123 1.95 13.06 -0.25
N PHE A 124 2.54 11.96 0.21
CA PHE A 124 3.52 11.17 -0.53
C PHE A 124 3.38 9.69 -0.20
N GLY A 125 3.58 8.84 -1.19
CA GLY A 125 3.61 7.39 -1.02
C GLY A 125 4.68 6.74 -1.90
N CYS A 126 5.36 5.75 -1.32
CA CYS A 126 6.32 4.89 -2.02
C CYS A 126 6.09 3.44 -1.59
N VAL A 127 5.84 2.57 -2.55
CA VAL A 127 5.74 1.12 -2.38
C VAL A 127 6.79 0.47 -3.24
N THR A 128 7.75 -0.17 -2.62
CA THR A 128 8.80 -0.92 -3.31
C THR A 128 8.51 -2.42 -3.22
N VAL A 129 8.56 -3.13 -4.35
CA VAL A 129 8.46 -4.59 -4.44
C VAL A 129 9.85 -5.15 -4.78
N PRO A 130 10.68 -5.49 -3.76
CA PRO A 130 12.10 -5.75 -3.97
C PRO A 130 12.38 -6.90 -4.92
N ALA A 131 11.65 -8.00 -4.81
CA ALA A 131 11.84 -9.18 -5.64
C ALA A 131 11.56 -8.95 -7.13
N GLN A 132 10.70 -7.96 -7.44
CA GLN A 132 10.34 -7.58 -8.81
C GLN A 132 11.09 -6.35 -9.32
N ASN A 133 11.94 -5.73 -8.50
CA ASN A 133 12.64 -4.47 -8.80
C ASN A 133 11.70 -3.34 -9.25
N LYS A 134 10.49 -3.29 -8.67
CA LYS A 134 9.45 -2.29 -8.96
C LYS A 134 9.31 -1.31 -7.81
N VAL A 135 9.01 -0.07 -8.14
CA VAL A 135 8.62 0.97 -7.20
C VAL A 135 7.39 1.67 -7.74
N PHE A 136 6.34 1.75 -6.92
CA PHE A 136 5.19 2.61 -7.16
C PHE A 136 5.32 3.83 -6.27
N TYR A 137 5.07 5.01 -6.80
CA TYR A 137 5.12 6.22 -5.99
C TYR A 137 4.16 7.28 -6.51
N ALA A 138 3.75 8.15 -5.61
CA ALA A 138 2.98 9.34 -5.92
C ALA A 138 3.32 10.47 -4.96
N GLU A 139 3.12 11.69 -5.42
CA GLU A 139 3.16 12.92 -4.64
C GLU A 139 1.92 13.73 -4.97
N LYS A 140 1.26 14.26 -3.96
CA LYS A 140 -0.03 14.95 -4.09
C LYS A 140 -0.01 16.02 -5.18
N GLY A 141 -0.92 15.90 -6.14
CA GLY A 141 -1.06 16.79 -7.29
C GLY A 141 -0.06 16.56 -8.43
N LYS A 142 0.80 15.49 -8.35
CA LYS A 142 1.78 15.22 -9.40
C LYS A 142 1.48 13.94 -10.21
N GLY A 143 0.48 13.15 -9.76
CA GLY A 143 0.13 11.89 -10.36
C GLY A 143 0.90 10.71 -9.76
N ALA A 144 0.54 9.50 -10.20
CA ALA A 144 1.15 8.24 -9.76
C ALA A 144 2.04 7.64 -10.85
N PHE A 145 3.09 6.96 -10.42
CA PHE A 145 4.11 6.41 -11.31
C PHE A 145 4.55 5.01 -10.88
N GLU A 146 4.88 4.17 -11.88
CA GLU A 146 5.66 2.95 -11.71
C GLU A 146 7.10 3.21 -12.18
N LYS A 147 8.08 2.78 -11.38
CA LYS A 147 9.51 2.80 -11.72
C LYS A 147 10.02 1.38 -11.80
N ILE A 148 10.60 1.01 -12.94
CA ILE A 148 11.29 -0.26 -13.15
C ILE A 148 12.71 0.05 -13.64
N GLY A 149 13.71 -0.19 -12.79
CA GLY A 149 15.08 0.22 -13.07
C GLY A 149 15.18 1.75 -13.18
N LEU A 150 15.53 2.26 -14.37
CA LEU A 150 15.65 3.70 -14.68
C LEU A 150 14.44 4.24 -15.48
N VAL A 151 13.44 3.40 -15.75
CA VAL A 151 12.25 3.79 -16.52
C VAL A 151 11.15 4.21 -15.56
N TYR A 152 10.56 5.38 -15.81
CA TYR A 152 9.42 5.93 -15.09
C TYR A 152 8.22 5.98 -16.02
N GLU A 153 7.12 5.40 -15.60
CA GLU A 153 5.87 5.37 -16.35
C GLU A 153 4.74 5.92 -15.49
N LYS A 154 3.98 6.87 -16.03
CA LYS A 154 2.78 7.38 -15.37
C LYS A 154 1.69 6.32 -15.44
N ILE A 155 1.09 6.00 -14.31
CA ILE A 155 0.04 4.98 -14.20
C ILE A 155 -1.31 5.64 -13.99
N HIS A 156 -2.36 4.93 -14.43
CA HIS A 156 -3.74 5.35 -14.29
C HIS A 156 -4.62 4.14 -14.00
N THR A 157 -5.66 4.37 -13.23
CA THR A 157 -6.67 3.36 -12.94
C THR A 157 -7.47 2.97 -14.18
N SER A 158 -8.15 1.82 -14.10
CA SER A 158 -9.12 1.37 -15.09
C SER A 158 -10.36 2.28 -15.13
N THR A 159 -10.98 2.39 -16.31
CA THR A 159 -12.24 3.10 -16.50
C THR A 159 -13.49 2.23 -16.31
N ILE A 160 -13.33 0.96 -15.96
CA ILE A 160 -14.45 0.04 -15.68
C ILE A 160 -15.19 0.53 -14.45
N SER A 161 -16.50 0.78 -14.59
CA SER A 161 -17.36 1.30 -13.52
C SER A 161 -18.51 0.36 -13.14
N GLU A 162 -18.65 -0.77 -13.83
CA GLU A 162 -19.68 -1.76 -13.51
C GLU A 162 -19.08 -2.88 -12.64
N ILE A 163 -19.73 -3.19 -11.52
CA ILE A 163 -19.27 -4.22 -10.59
C ILE A 163 -19.11 -5.58 -11.28
N LYS A 164 -20.09 -5.97 -12.11
CA LYS A 164 -20.08 -7.25 -12.84
C LYS A 164 -18.90 -7.41 -13.80
N ASP A 165 -18.30 -6.32 -14.25
CA ASP A 165 -17.19 -6.33 -15.20
C ASP A 165 -15.84 -6.10 -14.48
N SER A 166 -15.87 -5.92 -13.15
CA SER A 166 -14.71 -5.58 -12.33
C SER A 166 -13.93 -6.82 -11.90
N ARG A 167 -12.60 -6.65 -11.77
CA ARG A 167 -11.69 -7.61 -11.12
C ARG A 167 -11.45 -7.19 -9.69
N LEU A 168 -11.82 -8.04 -8.74
CA LEU A 168 -11.63 -7.80 -7.33
C LEU A 168 -10.33 -8.45 -6.83
N ILE A 169 -9.45 -7.67 -6.24
CA ILE A 169 -8.30 -8.22 -5.52
C ILE A 169 -8.80 -8.83 -4.22
N THR A 170 -8.58 -10.12 -4.09
CA THR A 170 -8.86 -10.89 -2.88
C THR A 170 -7.56 -11.16 -2.11
N ARG A 171 -7.58 -12.12 -1.21
CA ARG A 171 -6.41 -12.54 -0.43
C ARG A 171 -5.35 -13.23 -1.29
N GLU A 172 -4.20 -13.45 -0.61
CA GLU A 172 -3.11 -14.30 -1.11
C GLU A 172 -3.59 -15.65 -1.60
N PRO A 173 -2.92 -16.24 -2.60
CA PRO A 173 -3.22 -17.57 -3.10
C PRO A 173 -3.34 -18.62 -1.98
N GLY A 174 -4.45 -19.36 -1.97
CA GLY A 174 -4.71 -20.40 -0.97
C GLY A 174 -5.16 -19.92 0.42
N GLY A 175 -5.56 -18.65 0.55
CA GLY A 175 -6.20 -18.15 1.78
C GLY A 175 -7.68 -18.54 1.86
N ASP A 176 -8.19 -18.75 3.08
CA ASP A 176 -9.61 -18.98 3.30
C ASP A 176 -10.46 -17.79 2.82
N ILE A 177 -11.55 -18.08 2.12
CA ILE A 177 -12.53 -17.06 1.71
C ILE A 177 -13.27 -16.60 2.97
N ARG A 178 -13.33 -15.27 3.19
CA ARG A 178 -14.11 -14.73 4.31
C ARG A 178 -15.61 -14.76 3.97
N PRO A 179 -16.49 -14.89 4.98
CA PRO A 179 -17.93 -14.87 4.76
C PRO A 179 -18.43 -13.66 3.96
N VAL A 180 -17.80 -12.49 4.14
CA VAL A 180 -18.11 -11.28 3.37
C VAL A 180 -17.69 -11.40 1.91
N GLU A 181 -16.49 -11.92 1.64
CA GLU A 181 -16.02 -12.15 0.27
C GLU A 181 -16.89 -13.21 -0.43
N GLU A 182 -17.36 -14.22 0.30
CA GLU A 182 -18.28 -15.24 -0.20
C GLU A 182 -19.65 -14.64 -0.52
N LYS A 183 -20.17 -13.77 0.37
CA LYS A 183 -21.43 -13.05 0.19
C LYS A 183 -21.37 -12.09 -1.01
N LEU A 184 -20.28 -11.35 -1.15
CA LEU A 184 -20.02 -10.47 -2.30
C LEU A 184 -19.92 -11.26 -3.60
N ASN A 185 -19.28 -12.44 -3.60
CA ASN A 185 -19.19 -13.28 -4.80
C ASN A 185 -20.52 -13.84 -5.26
N GLN A 186 -21.43 -14.17 -4.36
CA GLN A 186 -22.76 -14.67 -4.71
C GLN A 186 -23.60 -13.61 -5.42
N ILE A 187 -23.31 -12.33 -5.14
CA ILE A 187 -24.10 -11.19 -5.64
C ILE A 187 -23.44 -10.53 -6.85
N LEU A 188 -22.11 -10.45 -6.89
CA LEU A 188 -21.41 -9.55 -7.81
C LEU A 188 -20.71 -10.25 -8.99
N PHE A 189 -20.65 -11.58 -9.06
CA PHE A 189 -19.99 -12.35 -10.15
C PHE A 189 -18.60 -11.84 -10.55
N ILE A 190 -17.76 -11.47 -9.56
CA ILE A 190 -16.51 -10.75 -9.79
C ILE A 190 -15.38 -11.70 -10.19
N GLN A 191 -14.58 -11.33 -11.19
CA GLN A 191 -13.30 -11.99 -11.44
C GLN A 191 -12.34 -11.70 -10.29
N ARG A 192 -11.72 -12.73 -9.72
CA ARG A 192 -10.78 -12.60 -8.62
C ARG A 192 -9.36 -12.56 -9.14
N ILE A 193 -8.58 -11.64 -8.60
CA ILE A 193 -7.13 -11.60 -8.73
C ILE A 193 -6.55 -11.93 -7.36
N GLU A 194 -5.77 -12.99 -7.31
CA GLU A 194 -5.02 -13.33 -6.11
C GLU A 194 -3.70 -12.56 -6.12
N GLU A 195 -3.56 -11.61 -5.21
CA GLU A 195 -2.34 -10.82 -5.09
C GLU A 195 -1.86 -10.77 -3.64
N GLY A 196 -0.54 -10.86 -3.48
CA GLY A 196 0.11 -10.69 -2.18
C GLY A 196 -0.08 -9.29 -1.61
N SER A 197 0.12 -9.15 -0.30
CA SER A 197 -0.22 -7.93 0.44
C SER A 197 0.61 -6.70 0.08
N GLY A 198 1.81 -6.89 -0.50
CA GLY A 198 2.79 -5.81 -0.64
C GLY A 198 2.38 -4.60 -1.50
N ALA A 199 1.49 -4.76 -2.49
CA ALA A 199 1.17 -3.70 -3.46
C ALA A 199 -0.28 -3.76 -4.00
N LYS A 200 -1.26 -4.19 -3.22
CA LYS A 200 -2.63 -4.42 -3.69
C LYS A 200 -3.28 -3.20 -4.32
N LEU A 201 -3.19 -2.05 -3.65
CA LEU A 201 -3.79 -0.82 -4.17
C LEU A 201 -2.99 -0.27 -5.36
N CYS A 202 -1.69 -0.59 -5.45
CA CYS A 202 -0.87 -0.25 -6.61
C CYS A 202 -1.30 -1.03 -7.87
N THR A 203 -1.78 -2.26 -7.72
CA THR A 203 -2.37 -3.05 -8.82
C THR A 203 -3.62 -2.36 -9.37
N ILE A 204 -4.48 -1.81 -8.49
CA ILE A 204 -5.63 -0.99 -8.91
C ILE A 204 -5.16 0.32 -9.55
N ALA A 205 -4.17 0.99 -8.96
CA ALA A 205 -3.62 2.23 -9.48
C ALA A 205 -3.05 2.09 -10.90
N LYS A 206 -2.54 0.90 -11.24
CA LYS A 206 -2.01 0.56 -12.57
C LYS A 206 -3.10 0.17 -13.58
N GLY A 207 -4.35 -0.05 -13.13
CA GLY A 207 -5.45 -0.51 -13.96
C GLY A 207 -5.49 -2.02 -14.21
N ASP A 208 -4.71 -2.80 -13.44
CA ASP A 208 -4.67 -4.27 -13.54
C ASP A 208 -5.78 -4.94 -12.72
N ALA A 209 -6.48 -4.17 -11.87
CA ALA A 209 -7.69 -4.56 -11.14
C ALA A 209 -8.57 -3.33 -10.88
N GLU A 210 -9.82 -3.54 -10.46
CA GLU A 210 -10.77 -2.45 -10.26
C GLU A 210 -11.10 -2.17 -8.80
N ALA A 211 -11.03 -3.17 -7.91
CA ALA A 211 -11.36 -2.93 -6.51
C ALA A 211 -10.66 -3.89 -5.54
N HIS A 212 -10.56 -3.44 -4.29
CA HIS A 212 -10.19 -4.23 -3.13
C HIS A 212 -11.07 -3.84 -1.95
N ILE A 213 -11.65 -4.84 -1.27
CA ILE A 213 -12.45 -4.65 -0.07
C ILE A 213 -11.71 -5.34 1.08
N ASN A 214 -11.20 -4.53 1.99
CA ASN A 214 -10.57 -5.05 3.19
C ASN A 214 -11.57 -5.11 4.33
N THR A 215 -11.90 -6.32 4.76
CA THR A 215 -12.76 -6.58 5.93
C THR A 215 -11.96 -7.01 7.16
N ASN A 216 -10.63 -6.82 7.12
CA ASN A 216 -9.74 -7.16 8.22
C ASN A 216 -9.43 -5.93 9.07
N PHE A 217 -9.95 -5.90 10.29
CA PHE A 217 -9.67 -4.85 11.29
C PHE A 217 -8.19 -4.81 11.78
N ARG A 218 -7.28 -5.56 11.15
CA ARG A 218 -5.86 -5.64 11.53
C ARG A 218 -4.96 -4.73 10.69
N ALA A 219 -5.51 -4.08 9.65
CA ALA A 219 -4.70 -3.17 8.85
C ALA A 219 -4.26 -1.98 9.70
N GLY A 220 -2.97 -1.68 9.69
CA GLY A 220 -2.41 -0.48 10.29
C GLY A 220 -2.45 0.71 9.33
N LYS A 221 -2.26 1.90 9.86
CA LYS A 221 -2.13 3.12 9.04
C LYS A 221 -0.95 3.02 8.07
N TRP A 222 0.13 2.33 8.46
CA TRP A 222 1.31 2.09 7.63
C TRP A 222 1.04 1.21 6.41
N ASP A 223 0.04 0.31 6.46
CA ASP A 223 -0.33 -0.52 5.31
C ASP A 223 -0.96 0.30 4.17
N ILE A 224 -1.66 1.39 4.51
CA ILE A 224 -2.59 2.05 3.59
C ILE A 224 -2.10 3.43 3.15
N ALA A 225 -1.49 4.23 4.02
CA ALA A 225 -1.21 5.64 3.73
C ALA A 225 -0.46 5.87 2.41
N ALA A 226 0.59 5.11 2.14
CA ALA A 226 1.32 5.20 0.87
C ALA A 226 0.51 4.68 -0.30
N GLN A 227 -0.16 3.55 -0.14
CA GLN A 227 -0.94 2.94 -1.21
C GLN A 227 -2.16 3.78 -1.58
N GLN A 228 -2.78 4.47 -0.59
CA GLN A 228 -3.91 5.36 -0.81
C GLN A 228 -3.54 6.52 -1.73
N ILE A 229 -2.51 7.29 -1.41
CA ILE A 229 -2.12 8.42 -2.25
C ILE A 229 -1.70 7.98 -3.66
N ILE A 230 -1.05 6.82 -3.80
CA ILE A 230 -0.71 6.27 -5.11
C ILE A 230 -1.98 5.96 -5.91
N LEU A 231 -2.98 5.35 -5.29
CA LEU A 231 -4.25 5.06 -5.96
C LEU A 231 -5.03 6.33 -6.29
N GLU A 232 -5.13 7.28 -5.37
CA GLU A 232 -5.85 8.54 -5.58
C GLU A 232 -5.22 9.39 -6.69
N GLU A 233 -3.91 9.49 -6.73
CA GLU A 233 -3.17 10.20 -7.79
C GLU A 233 -3.24 9.49 -9.15
N ALA A 234 -3.54 8.19 -9.16
CA ALA A 234 -3.84 7.45 -10.40
C ALA A 234 -5.30 7.59 -10.86
N GLY A 235 -6.19 8.18 -10.05
CA GLY A 235 -7.62 8.41 -10.36
C GLY A 235 -8.60 7.55 -9.57
N GLY A 236 -8.13 6.74 -8.62
CA GLY A 236 -8.95 5.89 -7.76
C GLY A 236 -9.49 6.58 -6.52
N VAL A 237 -10.15 5.81 -5.68
CA VAL A 237 -10.78 6.26 -4.43
C VAL A 237 -10.54 5.25 -3.32
N VAL A 238 -10.28 5.73 -2.09
CA VAL A 238 -10.23 4.92 -0.87
C VAL A 238 -11.14 5.53 0.19
N SER A 239 -11.96 4.71 0.84
CA SER A 239 -12.81 5.12 1.97
C SER A 239 -12.98 4.00 3.00
N ASP A 240 -13.59 4.28 4.14
CA ASP A 240 -14.17 3.24 4.99
C ASP A 240 -15.39 2.59 4.31
N LEU A 241 -16.00 1.58 4.96
CA LEU A 241 -17.17 0.87 4.38
C LEU A 241 -18.42 1.75 4.31
N ASP A 242 -18.45 2.88 5.01
CA ASP A 242 -19.56 3.86 4.98
C ASP A 242 -19.32 4.95 3.92
N GLY A 243 -18.20 4.90 3.20
CA GLY A 243 -17.82 5.91 2.19
C GLY A 243 -17.13 7.15 2.78
N ASN A 244 -16.76 7.15 4.07
CA ASN A 244 -16.05 8.28 4.69
C ASN A 244 -14.54 8.19 4.42
N PRO A 245 -13.82 9.32 4.36
CA PRO A 245 -12.37 9.33 4.26
C PRO A 245 -11.71 8.57 5.41
N ILE A 246 -10.56 7.94 5.14
CA ILE A 246 -9.74 7.32 6.19
C ILE A 246 -9.17 8.41 7.11
N ASP A 247 -9.35 8.25 8.41
CA ASP A 247 -8.88 9.21 9.42
C ASP A 247 -7.52 8.79 9.98
N TYR A 248 -6.46 9.47 9.55
CA TYR A 248 -5.10 9.26 10.03
C TYR A 248 -4.78 10.00 11.33
N THR A 249 -5.67 10.86 11.83
CA THR A 249 -5.43 11.67 13.05
C THR A 249 -5.76 10.94 14.34
N LYS A 250 -6.51 9.84 14.29
CA LYS A 250 -6.88 9.05 15.47
C LYS A 250 -5.64 8.49 16.19
N GLU A 251 -5.74 8.33 17.50
CA GLU A 251 -4.67 7.72 18.31
C GLU A 251 -4.41 6.26 17.96
N SER A 252 -5.46 5.51 17.59
CA SER A 252 -5.33 4.12 17.17
C SER A 252 -4.39 4.00 15.97
N VAL A 253 -3.42 3.10 16.06
CA VAL A 253 -2.52 2.78 14.95
C VAL A 253 -3.19 1.86 13.92
N SER A 254 -4.19 1.08 14.35
CA SER A 254 -4.99 0.26 13.46
C SER A 254 -6.09 1.10 12.83
N LEU A 255 -6.42 0.80 11.60
CA LEU A 255 -7.65 1.27 11.00
C LEU A 255 -8.79 0.58 11.77
N GLU A 256 -9.54 1.36 12.55
CA GLU A 256 -10.64 0.83 13.38
C GLU A 256 -11.78 0.24 12.55
N ARG A 257 -11.79 0.54 11.27
CA ARG A 257 -12.77 0.08 10.28
C ARG A 257 -12.08 -0.54 9.08
N SER A 258 -12.77 -1.45 8.45
CA SER A 258 -12.44 -1.95 7.12
C SER A 258 -12.44 -0.83 6.09
N PHE A 259 -11.87 -1.06 4.90
CA PHE A 259 -11.84 -0.05 3.86
C PHE A 259 -12.17 -0.65 2.48
N VAL A 260 -12.58 0.23 1.57
CA VAL A 260 -12.79 -0.03 0.16
C VAL A 260 -11.81 0.81 -0.66
N ALA A 261 -11.17 0.19 -1.62
CA ALA A 261 -10.36 0.85 -2.64
C ALA A 261 -10.92 0.51 -4.03
N SER A 262 -11.07 1.51 -4.89
CA SER A 262 -11.70 1.33 -6.20
C SER A 262 -11.01 2.17 -7.27
N ALA A 263 -11.05 1.69 -8.52
CA ALA A 263 -10.42 2.33 -9.66
C ALA A 263 -11.00 3.71 -10.00
N ASN A 264 -12.26 3.97 -9.69
CA ASN A 264 -12.91 5.25 -9.94
C ASN A 264 -14.10 5.47 -8.99
N LYS A 265 -14.57 6.71 -8.95
CA LYS A 265 -15.64 7.14 -8.05
C LYS A 265 -16.97 6.43 -8.32
N GLU A 266 -17.34 6.24 -9.59
CA GLU A 266 -18.61 5.61 -9.96
C GLU A 266 -18.68 4.16 -9.47
N LEU A 267 -17.62 3.38 -9.69
CA LEU A 267 -17.51 2.02 -9.19
C LEU A 267 -17.52 2.00 -7.66
N HIS A 268 -16.82 2.94 -7.03
CA HIS A 268 -16.74 3.04 -5.58
C HIS A 268 -18.12 3.24 -4.94
N GLU A 269 -18.90 4.19 -5.45
CA GLU A 269 -20.25 4.48 -4.96
C GLU A 269 -21.17 3.25 -5.10
N LYS A 270 -21.08 2.51 -6.21
CA LYS A 270 -21.84 1.25 -6.41
C LYS A 270 -21.45 0.18 -5.39
N ILE A 271 -20.14 0.01 -5.12
CA ILE A 271 -19.66 -0.95 -4.13
C ILE A 271 -20.17 -0.58 -2.73
N ILE A 272 -20.06 0.69 -2.31
CA ILE A 272 -20.54 1.15 -1.01
C ILE A 272 -22.06 0.89 -0.86
N GLN A 273 -22.85 1.15 -1.90
CA GLN A 273 -24.29 0.88 -1.89
C GLN A 273 -24.60 -0.62 -1.68
N GLU A 274 -23.89 -1.50 -2.38
CA GLU A 274 -24.06 -2.96 -2.23
C GLU A 274 -23.63 -3.43 -0.83
N LEU A 275 -22.53 -2.90 -0.28
CA LEU A 275 -22.08 -3.23 1.08
C LEU A 275 -23.10 -2.82 2.13
N ALA A 276 -23.74 -1.66 2.00
CA ALA A 276 -24.80 -1.19 2.90
C ALA A 276 -26.03 -2.11 2.90
N ILE A 277 -26.41 -2.67 1.72
CA ILE A 277 -27.52 -3.63 1.60
C ILE A 277 -27.17 -4.96 2.30
N LEU A 278 -25.88 -5.33 2.31
CA LEU A 278 -25.43 -6.58 2.89
C LEU A 278 -25.25 -6.54 4.41
N GLU A 279 -25.45 -5.38 5.05
CA GLU A 279 -25.21 -5.16 6.48
C GLU A 279 -23.79 -5.62 6.91
N VAL A 280 -22.77 -5.23 6.13
CA VAL A 280 -21.37 -5.61 6.34
C VAL A 280 -20.65 -4.57 7.19
#